data_1d1d29a75418e590307ad60cdf71e839
#
_entry.id   1d1d29a75418e590307ad60cdf71e839
#
_cell.length_a   1.000
_cell.length_b   1.000
_cell.length_c   1.000
_cell.angle_alpha   90.00
_cell.angle_beta   90.00
_cell.angle_gamma   90.00
#
_symmetry.space_group_name_H-M   'P 1'
#
loop_
_entity.id
_entity.type
_entity.pdbx_description
1 polymer ?
#
loop_
_entity_poly.entity_id
_entity_poly.type
_entity_poly.pdbx_seq_one_letter_code
_entity_poly.pdbx_strand_id
1 'polypeptide(L)' 'MTTKFRIGDHVRWNSEAGYVSGTIVKVHTRDTDYKGYTHHASVDDPQYEILSDKSDHVAMHKGAALQRIA' A
#
# COMPACT_ATOMS: atom_id res chain seq x y z
N MET A 1 -9.98 -8.71 -11.81
CA MET A 1 -10.39 -7.32 -11.51
C MET A 1 -9.44 -6.73 -10.49
N THR A 2 -8.85 -5.59 -10.78
CA THR A 2 -7.90 -4.96 -9.87
C THR A 2 -8.66 -4.26 -8.75
N THR A 3 -8.33 -4.58 -7.49
CA THR A 3 -8.90 -3.88 -6.36
C THR A 3 -8.23 -2.52 -6.24
N LYS A 4 -9.03 -1.46 -6.20
CA LYS A 4 -8.53 -0.10 -6.04
C LYS A 4 -8.91 0.46 -4.67
N PHE A 5 -7.94 1.11 -4.06
CA PHE A 5 -8.11 1.76 -2.77
C PHE A 5 -7.94 3.27 -2.92
N ARG A 6 -8.34 4.02 -1.92
CA ARG A 6 -8.27 5.48 -1.90
C ARG A 6 -7.47 5.95 -0.71
N ILE A 7 -6.93 7.16 -0.80
CA ILE A 7 -6.32 7.82 0.34
C ILE A 7 -7.34 7.86 1.48
N GLY A 8 -6.92 7.43 2.67
CA GLY A 8 -7.78 7.34 3.84
C GLY A 8 -8.36 5.96 4.08
N ASP A 9 -8.27 5.04 3.11
CA ASP A 9 -8.75 3.68 3.30
C ASP A 9 -7.88 2.95 4.33
N HIS A 10 -8.53 2.21 5.21
CA HIS A 10 -7.87 1.38 6.21
C HIS A 10 -7.73 -0.03 5.65
N VAL A 11 -6.50 -0.52 5.61
CA VAL A 11 -6.16 -1.79 4.97
C VAL A 11 -5.24 -2.61 5.85
N ARG A 12 -5.13 -3.89 5.54
CA ARG A 12 -4.14 -4.77 6.15
C ARG A 12 -3.42 -5.58 5.09
N TRP A 13 -2.26 -6.08 5.44
CA TRP A 13 -1.47 -6.98 4.59
C TRP A 13 -0.70 -7.96 5.45
N ASN A 14 -0.31 -9.07 4.85
CA ASN A 14 0.47 -10.09 5.53
C ASN A 14 1.96 -9.78 5.39
N SER A 15 2.64 -9.66 6.50
CA SER A 15 4.09 -9.45 6.55
C SER A 15 4.76 -10.68 7.17
N GLU A 16 6.08 -10.68 7.22
CA GLU A 16 6.83 -11.76 7.89
C GLU A 16 6.45 -11.90 9.36
N ALA A 17 6.04 -10.81 9.99
CA ALA A 17 5.64 -10.80 11.40
C ALA A 17 4.13 -11.03 11.59
N GLY A 18 3.40 -11.41 10.53
CA GLY A 18 1.95 -11.58 10.55
C GLY A 18 1.22 -10.39 9.92
N TYR A 19 -0.05 -10.24 10.22
CA TYR A 19 -0.84 -9.16 9.65
C TYR A 19 -0.49 -7.81 10.26
N VAL A 20 -0.33 -6.83 9.39
CA VAL A 20 -0.09 -5.44 9.75
C VAL A 20 -1.19 -4.61 9.11
N SER A 21 -1.66 -3.57 9.79
CA SER A 21 -2.67 -2.67 9.26
C SER A 21 -2.17 -1.23 9.22
N GLY A 22 -2.80 -0.44 8.37
CA GLY A 22 -2.46 0.96 8.22
C GLY A 22 -3.46 1.70 7.35
N THR A 23 -3.20 2.98 7.15
CA THR A 23 -4.05 3.88 6.36
C THR A 23 -3.31 4.30 5.10
N ILE A 24 -4.00 4.24 3.96
CA ILE A 24 -3.43 4.66 2.69
C ILE A 24 -3.26 6.19 2.70
N VAL A 25 -2.03 6.64 2.47
CA VAL A 25 -1.69 8.07 2.47
C VAL A 25 -1.33 8.59 1.08
N LYS A 26 -0.95 7.71 0.16
CA LYS A 26 -0.67 8.09 -1.24
C LYS A 26 -1.01 6.93 -2.16
N VAL A 27 -1.34 7.28 -3.41
CA VAL A 27 -1.54 6.31 -4.49
C VAL A 27 -0.60 6.69 -5.62
N HIS A 28 0.23 5.73 -6.04
CA HIS A 28 1.17 5.93 -7.13
C HIS A 28 0.70 5.13 -8.34
N THR A 29 0.52 5.81 -9.47
CA THR A 29 0.02 5.22 -10.71
C THR A 29 1.10 5.12 -11.78
N ARG A 30 2.33 5.37 -11.42
CA ARG A 30 3.51 5.22 -12.27
C ARG A 30 4.71 4.84 -11.40
N ASP A 31 5.77 4.38 -12.05
CA ASP A 31 6.95 3.92 -11.34
C ASP A 31 7.47 4.98 -10.39
N THR A 32 7.77 4.57 -9.18
CA THR A 32 8.18 5.47 -8.10
C THR A 32 9.41 4.90 -7.41
N ASP A 33 10.44 5.73 -7.25
CA ASP A 33 11.61 5.36 -6.46
C ASP A 33 11.31 5.60 -4.98
N TYR A 34 11.53 4.58 -4.18
CA TYR A 34 11.29 4.66 -2.74
C TYR A 34 12.34 3.84 -2.01
N LYS A 35 13.09 4.49 -1.14
CA LYS A 35 14.17 3.87 -0.33
C LYS A 35 15.16 3.07 -1.18
N GLY A 36 15.53 3.62 -2.33
CA GLY A 36 16.51 3.01 -3.21
C GLY A 36 15.98 1.93 -4.14
N TYR A 37 14.69 1.67 -4.13
CA TYR A 37 14.04 0.71 -5.03
C TYR A 37 13.06 1.41 -5.94
N THR A 38 12.97 0.91 -7.16
CA THR A 38 11.91 1.34 -8.08
C THR A 38 10.70 0.45 -7.89
N HIS A 39 9.60 1.05 -7.47
CA HIS A 39 8.32 0.36 -7.36
C HIS A 39 7.53 0.58 -8.63
N HIS A 40 7.31 -0.49 -9.37
CA HIS A 40 6.56 -0.42 -10.63
C HIS A 40 5.08 -0.27 -10.38
N ALA A 41 4.47 0.71 -11.04
CA ALA A 41 3.05 0.96 -10.89
C ALA A 41 2.47 1.49 -12.19
N SER A 42 1.16 1.33 -12.34
CA SER A 42 0.39 1.87 -13.47
C SER A 42 -0.99 2.27 -12.99
N VAL A 43 -1.77 2.89 -13.85
CA VAL A 43 -3.16 3.25 -13.53
C VAL A 43 -3.97 2.00 -13.22
N ASP A 44 -3.70 0.91 -13.94
CA ASP A 44 -4.43 -0.36 -13.74
C ASP A 44 -3.91 -1.19 -12.57
N ASP A 45 -2.68 -0.93 -12.14
CA ASP A 45 -2.04 -1.66 -11.05
C ASP A 45 -1.21 -0.71 -10.20
N PRO A 46 -1.87 0.15 -9.41
CA PRO A 46 -1.17 1.15 -8.61
C PRO A 46 -0.44 0.55 -7.43
N GLN A 47 0.58 1.28 -6.99
CA GLN A 47 1.23 1.03 -5.70
C GLN A 47 0.62 1.96 -4.66
N TYR A 48 0.38 1.44 -3.47
CA TYR A 48 -0.18 2.21 -2.38
C TYR A 48 0.85 2.42 -1.29
N GLU A 49 0.96 3.66 -0.85
CA GLU A 49 1.82 4.03 0.26
C GLU A 49 0.95 4.08 1.52
N ILE A 50 1.32 3.31 2.54
CA ILE A 50 0.47 3.04 3.69
C ILE A 50 1.23 3.37 4.97
N LEU A 51 0.64 4.22 5.80
CA LEU A 51 1.18 4.53 7.12
C LEU A 51 0.68 3.48 8.12
N SER A 52 1.61 2.77 8.74
CA SER A 52 1.29 1.74 9.73
C SER A 52 0.53 2.31 10.93
N ASP A 53 -0.45 1.57 11.43
CA ASP A 53 -1.23 1.98 12.61
C ASP A 53 -0.40 1.96 13.90
N LYS A 54 0.64 1.13 13.94
CA LYS A 54 1.40 0.89 15.18
C LYS A 54 2.73 1.62 15.23
N SER A 55 3.14 2.26 14.15
CA SER A 55 4.44 2.93 14.10
C SER A 55 4.43 4.00 13.03
N ASP A 56 5.52 4.76 12.94
CA ASP A 56 5.69 5.76 11.89
C ASP A 56 6.20 5.14 10.59
N HIS A 57 6.24 3.82 10.49
CA HIS A 57 6.71 3.15 9.30
C HIS A 57 5.71 3.27 8.16
N VAL A 58 6.23 3.51 6.98
CA VAL A 58 5.45 3.56 5.75
C VAL A 58 5.80 2.34 4.92
N ALA A 59 4.77 1.66 4.42
CA ALA A 59 4.93 0.51 3.54
C ALA A 59 4.41 0.85 2.15
N MET A 60 4.93 0.14 1.15
CA MET A 60 4.49 0.31 -0.23
C MET A 60 4.08 -1.05 -0.78
N HIS A 61 2.83 -1.20 -1.17
CA HIS A 61 2.28 -2.46 -1.67
C HIS A 61 1.32 -2.24 -2.82
N LYS A 62 1.22 -3.23 -3.69
CA LYS A 62 0.18 -3.27 -4.72
C LYS A 62 -1.16 -3.68 -4.10
N GLY A 63 -2.23 -3.32 -4.77
CA GLY A 63 -3.59 -3.60 -4.29
C GLY A 63 -3.84 -5.08 -4.02
N ALA A 64 -3.25 -5.98 -4.81
CA ALA A 64 -3.42 -7.42 -4.64
C ALA A 64 -2.90 -7.93 -3.29
N ALA A 65 -1.96 -7.21 -2.66
CA ALA A 65 -1.41 -7.59 -1.36
C ALA A 65 -2.24 -7.04 -0.19
N LEU A 66 -3.24 -6.20 -0.47
CA LEU A 66 -3.98 -5.47 0.56
C LEU A 66 -5.40 -6.00 0.70
N GLN A 67 -5.93 -5.94 1.93
CA GLN A 67 -7.33 -6.22 2.23
C GLN A 67 -7.90 -5.01 2.95
N ARG A 68 -9.09 -4.57 2.53
CA ARG A 68 -9.76 -3.47 3.21
C ARG A 68 -10.33 -3.94 4.54
N ILE A 69 -10.13 -3.13 5.57
CA ILE A 69 -10.76 -3.34 6.86
C ILE A 69 -11.61 -2.12 7.20
N ALA A 70 -12.77 -2.40 7.77
CA ALA A 70 -13.72 -1.34 8.10
C ALA A 70 -13.27 -0.53 9.31
#